data_47b469ca77c0838ac8d8d09b701b4df8
#
_entry.id   47b469ca77c0838ac8d8d09b701b4df8
#
_cell.length_a   1.000
_cell.length_b   1.000
_cell.length_c   1.000
_cell.angle_alpha   90.00
_cell.angle_beta   90.00
_cell.angle_gamma   90.00
#
_symmetry.space_group_name_H-M   'P 1'
#
loop_
_entity.id
_entity.type
_entity.pdbx_description
1 polymer ?
#
loop_
_entity_poly.entity_id
_entity_poly.type
_entity_poly.pdbx_seq_one_letter_code
_entity_poly.pdbx_strand_id
1 'polypeptide(L)'
;MAIAKVFPCLWFDGNAEEAAEFYVTLLPNSHVDKVWRSPAQTPSGPAGMVLTVDFTVAGQQFQGLNGGAEFRFNEAVSFVIDCEDQAEVDRLWESLTADGGEPGPCGWLKDRFGLSWQIVPRRLDELVNDPDPERARRAMEAMLRMGKIDVAELERAADAA
;
A
#
# COMPACT_ATOMS: atom_id res chain seq x y z
N MET A 1 14.53 -11.62 14.58
CA MET A 1 14.98 -10.70 13.50
C MET A 1 15.41 -9.38 14.14
N ALA A 2 16.45 -8.72 13.66
CA ALA A 2 16.82 -7.40 14.20
C ALA A 2 15.73 -6.39 13.79
N ILE A 3 15.28 -5.57 14.74
CA ILE A 3 14.33 -4.49 14.46
C ILE A 3 15.04 -3.44 13.57
N ALA A 4 14.37 -3.02 12.49
CA ALA A 4 14.89 -1.95 11.65
C ALA A 4 15.06 -0.68 12.46
N LYS A 5 16.16 0.06 12.22
CA LYS A 5 16.44 1.30 12.96
C LYS A 5 15.40 2.40 12.70
N VAL A 6 14.78 2.38 11.53
CA VAL A 6 13.69 3.29 11.12
C VAL A 6 12.61 2.45 10.44
N PHE A 7 11.37 2.61 10.85
CA PHE A 7 10.21 1.95 10.27
C PHE A 7 8.98 2.86 10.38
N PRO A 8 8.01 2.77 9.47
CA PRO A 8 6.77 3.54 9.54
C PRO A 8 5.92 3.15 10.75
N CYS A 9 5.35 4.15 11.42
CA CYS A 9 4.28 3.96 12.39
C CYS A 9 2.97 4.50 11.80
N LEU A 10 1.95 3.63 11.71
CA LEU A 10 0.64 3.91 11.13
C LEU A 10 -0.37 4.13 12.26
N TRP A 11 -1.04 5.28 12.24
CA TRP A 11 -2.02 5.64 13.26
C TRP A 11 -3.42 5.10 12.89
N PHE A 12 -4.00 4.27 13.75
CA PHE A 12 -5.31 3.68 13.59
C PHE A 12 -6.29 4.09 14.71
N ASP A 13 -7.56 4.07 14.40
CA ASP A 13 -8.65 4.28 15.35
C ASP A 13 -9.16 2.93 15.91
N GLY A 14 -8.29 2.23 16.66
CA GLY A 14 -8.64 0.99 17.35
C GLY A 14 -8.57 -0.30 16.54
N ASN A 15 -8.28 -0.24 15.25
CA ASN A 15 -8.29 -1.38 14.31
C ASN A 15 -6.92 -1.77 13.76
N ALA A 16 -5.83 -1.47 14.49
CA ALA A 16 -4.47 -1.81 14.07
C ALA A 16 -4.23 -3.32 13.92
N GLU A 17 -4.83 -4.17 14.78
CA GLU A 17 -4.72 -5.63 14.66
C GLU A 17 -5.37 -6.12 13.37
N GLU A 18 -6.61 -5.71 13.08
CA GLU A 18 -7.34 -6.06 11.86
C GLU A 18 -6.56 -5.62 10.60
N ALA A 19 -6.01 -4.40 10.62
CA ALA A 19 -5.22 -3.88 9.52
C ALA A 19 -3.93 -4.70 9.31
N ALA A 20 -3.18 -5.00 10.37
CA ALA A 20 -1.98 -5.81 10.30
C ALA A 20 -2.27 -7.22 9.77
N GLU A 21 -3.32 -7.89 10.30
CA GLU A 21 -3.76 -9.21 9.84
C GLU A 21 -4.12 -9.20 8.36
N PHE A 22 -4.78 -8.16 7.88
CA PHE A 22 -5.07 -7.99 6.46
C PHE A 22 -3.80 -7.78 5.62
N TYR A 23 -2.93 -6.85 6.01
CA TYR A 23 -1.75 -6.50 5.22
C TYR A 23 -0.77 -7.66 5.06
N VAL A 24 -0.63 -8.51 6.06
CA VAL A 24 0.26 -9.68 5.96
C VAL A 24 -0.25 -10.76 5.01
N THR A 25 -1.50 -10.68 4.56
CA THR A 25 -2.04 -11.59 3.53
C THR A 25 -1.72 -11.16 2.10
N LEU A 26 -1.30 -9.91 1.89
CA LEU A 26 -1.17 -9.33 0.56
C LEU A 26 0.04 -9.86 -0.21
N LEU A 27 1.15 -10.09 0.46
CA LEU A 27 2.44 -10.41 -0.16
C LEU A 27 3.20 -11.51 0.62
N PRO A 28 4.04 -12.30 -0.03
CA PRO A 28 4.90 -13.26 0.64
C PRO A 28 5.90 -12.56 1.58
N ASN A 29 6.54 -13.32 2.46
CA ASN A 29 7.45 -12.81 3.49
C ASN A 29 6.81 -11.73 4.38
N SER A 30 5.56 -11.99 4.80
CA SER A 30 4.73 -11.09 5.59
C SER A 30 4.17 -11.83 6.81
N HIS A 31 4.18 -11.18 7.97
CA HIS A 31 3.71 -11.76 9.22
C HIS A 31 3.48 -10.69 10.29
N VAL A 32 2.62 -10.98 11.26
CA VAL A 32 2.50 -10.19 12.49
C VAL A 32 3.64 -10.59 13.43
N ASP A 33 4.45 -9.61 13.84
CA ASP A 33 5.62 -9.84 14.69
C ASP A 33 5.26 -9.83 16.17
N LYS A 34 4.46 -8.84 16.60
CA LYS A 34 4.14 -8.63 18.01
C LYS A 34 2.87 -7.82 18.19
N VAL A 35 2.03 -8.27 19.11
CA VAL A 35 0.90 -7.47 19.63
C VAL A 35 1.26 -7.03 21.05
N TRP A 36 1.22 -5.72 21.30
CA TRP A 36 1.54 -5.17 22.62
C TRP A 36 0.33 -4.48 23.24
N ARG A 37 0.05 -4.88 24.49
CA ARG A 37 -1.05 -4.33 25.26
C ARG A 37 -0.53 -3.33 26.28
N SER A 38 -1.19 -2.20 26.41
CA SER A 38 -0.78 -1.18 27.38
C SER A 38 -0.92 -1.70 28.82
N PRO A 39 0.14 -1.61 29.64
CA PRO A 39 0.06 -1.98 31.07
C PRO A 39 -0.67 -0.92 31.92
N ALA A 40 -0.96 0.25 31.36
CA ALA A 40 -1.58 1.38 32.05
C ALA A 40 -2.63 2.06 31.19
N GLN A 41 -3.46 2.88 31.78
CA GLN A 41 -4.34 3.78 31.03
C GLN A 41 -3.49 4.81 30.28
N THR A 42 -3.87 5.07 29.02
CA THR A 42 -3.25 6.05 28.12
C THR A 42 -4.30 7.01 27.58
N PRO A 43 -3.94 8.10 26.91
CA PRO A 43 -4.90 8.93 26.19
C PRO A 43 -5.71 8.14 25.14
N SER A 44 -5.15 7.06 24.60
CA SER A 44 -5.79 6.21 23.59
C SER A 44 -6.80 5.22 24.19
N GLY A 45 -6.75 4.94 25.50
CA GLY A 45 -7.71 4.02 26.14
C GLY A 45 -7.20 3.33 27.41
N PRO A 46 -7.97 2.36 27.95
CA PRO A 46 -7.71 1.72 29.22
C PRO A 46 -6.49 0.78 29.20
N ALA A 47 -6.01 0.44 30.39
CA ALA A 47 -5.04 -0.65 30.55
C ALA A 47 -5.56 -1.96 29.95
N GLY A 48 -4.67 -2.73 29.32
CA GLY A 48 -4.99 -4.01 28.69
C GLY A 48 -5.42 -3.91 27.22
N MET A 49 -5.73 -2.71 26.71
CA MET A 49 -6.02 -2.53 25.27
C MET A 49 -4.76 -2.82 24.43
N VAL A 50 -4.98 -3.29 23.20
CA VAL A 50 -3.89 -3.36 22.23
C VAL A 50 -3.49 -1.94 21.84
N LEU A 51 -2.27 -1.55 22.19
CA LEU A 51 -1.76 -0.22 21.86
C LEU A 51 -0.95 -0.23 20.59
N THR A 52 -0.05 -1.21 20.40
CA THR A 52 0.71 -1.34 19.15
C THR A 52 0.71 -2.77 18.61
N VAL A 53 0.81 -2.85 17.29
CA VAL A 53 1.00 -4.10 16.56
C VAL A 53 2.20 -3.92 15.64
N ASP A 54 3.26 -4.66 15.87
CA ASP A 54 4.40 -4.70 14.97
C ASP A 54 4.18 -5.79 13.93
N PHE A 55 4.38 -5.47 12.67
CA PHE A 55 4.17 -6.42 11.56
C PHE A 55 5.14 -6.15 10.40
N THR A 56 5.32 -7.15 9.57
CA THR A 56 6.19 -7.11 8.40
C THR A 56 5.36 -7.41 7.16
N VAL A 57 5.51 -6.63 6.10
CA VAL A 57 4.91 -6.85 4.78
C VAL A 57 6.02 -6.88 3.74
N ALA A 58 6.16 -7.98 3.02
CA ALA A 58 7.22 -8.20 2.02
C ALA A 58 8.63 -7.85 2.55
N GLY A 59 8.89 -8.15 3.82
CA GLY A 59 10.16 -7.84 4.49
C GLY A 59 10.29 -6.42 5.05
N GLN A 60 9.38 -5.50 4.74
CA GLN A 60 9.34 -4.16 5.32
C GLN A 60 8.62 -4.19 6.67
N GLN A 61 9.28 -3.71 7.72
CA GLN A 61 8.68 -3.59 9.05
C GLN A 61 7.79 -2.35 9.17
N PHE A 62 6.67 -2.52 9.89
CA PHE A 62 5.70 -1.49 10.24
C PHE A 62 5.29 -1.63 11.70
N GLN A 63 4.79 -0.54 12.26
CA GLN A 63 4.06 -0.55 13.52
C GLN A 63 2.68 0.06 13.31
N GLY A 64 1.63 -0.62 13.71
CA GLY A 64 0.28 -0.06 13.85
C GLY A 64 0.10 0.46 15.29
N LEU A 65 -0.31 1.71 15.44
CA LEU A 65 -0.62 2.33 16.73
C LEU A 65 -2.13 2.59 16.81
N ASN A 66 -2.80 2.04 17.80
CA ASN A 66 -4.18 2.40 18.13
C ASN A 66 -4.20 3.70 18.92
N GLY A 67 -4.09 4.82 18.20
CA GLY A 67 -4.00 6.16 18.80
C GLY A 67 -5.35 6.85 19.01
N GLY A 68 -6.41 6.37 18.35
CA GLY A 68 -7.76 6.96 18.38
C GLY A 68 -8.09 7.75 17.11
N ALA A 69 -9.24 8.43 17.11
CA ALA A 69 -9.84 9.06 15.92
C ALA A 69 -9.25 10.44 15.57
N GLU A 70 -8.23 10.92 16.29
CA GLU A 70 -7.72 12.29 16.15
C GLU A 70 -7.03 12.53 14.80
N PHE A 71 -6.25 11.54 14.31
CA PHE A 71 -5.54 11.66 13.04
C PHE A 71 -6.08 10.63 12.05
N ARG A 72 -6.05 11.03 10.76
CA ARG A 72 -6.46 10.19 9.63
C ARG A 72 -5.36 10.15 8.59
N PHE A 73 -5.26 9.04 7.87
CA PHE A 73 -4.39 8.94 6.72
C PHE A 73 -4.80 9.93 5.63
N ASN A 74 -3.84 10.35 4.82
CA ASN A 74 -4.04 11.14 3.62
C ASN A 74 -3.04 10.72 2.53
N GLU A 75 -3.18 11.29 1.35
CA GLU A 75 -2.41 10.93 0.17
C GLU A 75 -0.97 11.48 0.16
N ALA A 76 -0.57 12.27 1.18
CA ALA A 76 0.80 12.78 1.26
C ALA A 76 1.84 11.68 1.55
N VAL A 77 1.38 10.53 2.08
CA VAL A 77 2.18 9.32 2.24
C VAL A 77 1.43 8.17 1.58
N SER A 78 2.15 7.38 0.80
CA SER A 78 1.66 6.15 0.18
C SER A 78 2.73 5.08 0.18
N PHE A 79 2.32 3.82 0.09
CA PHE A 79 3.23 2.69 -0.07
C PHE A 79 3.11 2.15 -1.48
N VAL A 80 4.25 2.00 -2.14
CA VAL A 80 4.33 1.49 -3.51
C VAL A 80 4.57 -0.01 -3.45
N ILE A 81 3.75 -0.77 -4.19
CA ILE A 81 4.01 -2.19 -4.45
C ILE A 81 4.48 -2.31 -5.89
N ASP A 82 5.73 -2.76 -6.05
CA ASP A 82 6.34 -3.07 -7.34
C ASP A 82 5.88 -4.47 -7.78
N CYS A 83 4.89 -4.52 -8.67
CA CYS A 83 4.28 -5.76 -9.15
C CYS A 83 5.07 -6.37 -10.32
N GLU A 84 5.23 -7.69 -10.29
CA GLU A 84 5.96 -8.41 -11.34
C GLU A 84 5.21 -8.42 -12.67
N ASP A 85 3.88 -8.58 -12.63
CA ASP A 85 3.03 -8.71 -13.80
C ASP A 85 1.60 -8.18 -13.58
N GLN A 86 0.76 -8.28 -14.63
CA GLN A 86 -0.63 -7.86 -14.58
C GLN A 86 -1.47 -8.67 -13.60
N ALA A 87 -1.19 -9.96 -13.43
CA ALA A 87 -1.94 -10.80 -12.51
C ALA A 87 -1.75 -10.37 -11.06
N GLU A 88 -0.54 -9.97 -10.69
CA GLU A 88 -0.25 -9.40 -9.37
C GLU A 88 -0.94 -8.04 -9.18
N VAL A 89 -0.89 -7.17 -10.19
CA VAL A 89 -1.64 -5.89 -10.19
C VAL A 89 -3.11 -6.13 -9.94
N ASP A 90 -3.73 -7.03 -10.70
CA ASP A 90 -5.17 -7.31 -10.61
C ASP A 90 -5.56 -7.84 -9.24
N ARG A 91 -4.81 -8.81 -8.71
CA ARG A 91 -5.05 -9.40 -7.39
C ARG A 91 -4.94 -8.37 -6.26
N LEU A 92 -3.88 -7.56 -6.27
CA LEU A 92 -3.66 -6.55 -5.22
C LEU A 92 -4.68 -5.42 -5.31
N TRP A 93 -5.00 -4.98 -6.52
CA TRP A 93 -6.02 -3.95 -6.75
C TRP A 93 -7.38 -4.40 -6.22
N GLU A 94 -7.80 -5.62 -6.56
CA GLU A 94 -9.06 -6.19 -6.09
C GLU A 94 -9.09 -6.31 -4.56
N SER A 95 -8.02 -6.85 -3.96
CA SER A 95 -7.94 -7.05 -2.51
C SER A 95 -7.96 -5.73 -1.74
N LEU A 96 -7.24 -4.72 -2.21
CA LEU A 96 -7.09 -3.44 -1.51
C LEU A 96 -8.30 -2.49 -1.71
N THR A 97 -9.02 -2.61 -2.84
CA THR A 97 -10.24 -1.83 -3.08
C THR A 97 -11.51 -2.49 -2.56
N ALA A 98 -11.43 -3.72 -2.05
CA ALA A 98 -12.56 -4.41 -1.44
C ALA A 98 -12.99 -3.76 -0.12
N ASP A 99 -14.20 -4.09 0.32
CA ASP A 99 -14.73 -3.80 1.67
C ASP A 99 -14.68 -2.31 2.09
N GLY A 100 -14.82 -1.40 1.14
CA GLY A 100 -14.82 0.05 1.39
C GLY A 100 -13.53 0.75 0.97
N GLY A 101 -12.60 0.06 0.31
CA GLY A 101 -11.48 0.68 -0.38
C GLY A 101 -11.95 1.50 -1.59
N GLU A 102 -11.14 2.46 -2.02
CA GLU A 102 -11.46 3.42 -3.07
C GLU A 102 -10.41 3.36 -4.18
N PRO A 103 -10.80 2.99 -5.43
CA PRO A 103 -9.90 3.10 -6.57
C PRO A 103 -9.58 4.57 -6.87
N GLY A 104 -8.34 4.85 -7.20
CA GLY A 104 -7.84 6.16 -7.59
C GLY A 104 -7.24 6.16 -9.01
N PRO A 105 -6.68 7.29 -9.45
CA PRO A 105 -6.01 7.41 -10.76
C PRO A 105 -4.59 6.86 -10.74
N CYS A 106 -4.07 6.50 -11.90
CA CYS A 106 -2.63 6.21 -12.13
C CYS A 106 -2.04 5.13 -11.22
N GLY A 107 -2.80 4.08 -10.92
CA GLY A 107 -2.36 3.01 -10.04
C GLY A 107 -2.51 3.30 -8.54
N TRP A 108 -2.99 4.48 -8.16
CA TRP A 108 -3.28 4.83 -6.78
C TRP A 108 -4.62 4.27 -6.32
N LEU A 109 -4.69 3.92 -5.05
CA LEU A 109 -5.93 3.55 -4.37
C LEU A 109 -5.83 3.87 -2.87
N LYS A 110 -6.97 3.88 -2.19
CA LYS A 110 -7.04 3.81 -0.73
C LYS A 110 -7.63 2.46 -0.34
N ASP A 111 -7.08 1.86 0.70
CA ASP A 111 -7.67 0.67 1.27
C ASP A 111 -8.84 1.01 2.21
N ARG A 112 -9.51 -0.02 2.72
CA ARG A 112 -10.64 0.14 3.65
C ARG A 112 -10.30 0.84 4.97
N PHE A 113 -9.01 0.96 5.30
CA PHE A 113 -8.53 1.72 6.47
C PHE A 113 -8.17 3.17 6.13
N GLY A 114 -8.27 3.55 4.86
CA GLY A 114 -7.93 4.89 4.35
C GLY A 114 -6.45 5.08 4.01
N LEU A 115 -5.62 4.04 4.10
CA LEU A 115 -4.22 4.10 3.75
C LEU A 115 -4.05 4.09 2.23
N SER A 116 -3.19 4.98 1.72
CA SER A 116 -2.92 5.10 0.29
C SER A 116 -1.83 4.14 -0.18
N TRP A 117 -2.10 3.49 -1.31
CA TRP A 117 -1.19 2.57 -1.99
C TRP A 117 -1.03 2.95 -3.45
N GLN A 118 0.10 2.60 -4.03
CA GLN A 118 0.35 2.63 -5.46
C GLN A 118 0.67 1.22 -5.94
N ILE A 119 -0.12 0.72 -6.88
CA ILE A 119 0.04 -0.62 -7.44
C ILE A 119 0.67 -0.46 -8.82
N VAL A 120 1.98 -0.68 -8.88
CA VAL A 120 2.83 -0.30 -10.02
C VAL A 120 3.48 -1.54 -10.62
N PRO A 121 3.12 -1.95 -11.85
CA PRO A 121 3.85 -3.01 -12.53
C PRO A 121 5.23 -2.52 -12.96
N ARG A 122 6.27 -3.35 -12.85
CA ARG A 122 7.65 -3.06 -13.32
C ARG A 122 7.68 -2.56 -14.75
N ARG A 123 6.80 -3.11 -15.57
CA ARG A 123 6.70 -2.72 -16.97
C ARG A 123 6.37 -1.24 -17.17
N LEU A 124 5.61 -0.63 -16.25
CA LEU A 124 5.36 0.81 -16.31
C LEU A 124 6.66 1.61 -16.15
N ASP A 125 7.49 1.27 -15.16
CA ASP A 125 8.76 1.96 -14.92
C ASP A 125 9.69 1.85 -16.14
N GLU A 126 9.78 0.67 -16.76
CA GLU A 126 10.55 0.44 -17.99
C GLU A 126 10.06 1.31 -19.15
N LEU A 127 8.74 1.41 -19.35
CA LEU A 127 8.17 2.16 -20.47
C LEU A 127 8.28 3.67 -20.30
N VAL A 128 8.08 4.21 -19.09
CA VAL A 128 8.21 5.66 -18.85
C VAL A 128 9.65 6.13 -18.82
N ASN A 129 10.60 5.22 -18.64
CA ASN A 129 12.04 5.47 -18.74
C ASN A 129 12.65 4.94 -20.06
N ASP A 130 11.83 4.68 -21.07
CA ASP A 130 12.32 4.21 -22.38
C ASP A 130 13.33 5.20 -22.98
N PRO A 131 14.44 4.73 -23.56
CA PRO A 131 15.42 5.58 -24.26
C PRO A 131 14.84 6.41 -25.40
N ASP A 132 13.75 5.93 -26.04
CA ASP A 132 12.98 6.72 -27.00
C ASP A 132 12.00 7.65 -26.25
N PRO A 133 12.23 8.97 -26.28
CA PRO A 133 11.40 9.92 -25.54
C PRO A 133 9.94 9.95 -26.00
N GLU A 134 9.65 9.60 -27.25
CA GLU A 134 8.29 9.56 -27.76
C GLU A 134 7.54 8.31 -27.25
N ARG A 135 8.22 7.17 -27.13
CA ARG A 135 7.67 5.99 -26.46
C ARG A 135 7.38 6.27 -24.99
N ALA A 136 8.35 6.83 -24.27
CA ALA A 136 8.20 7.20 -22.86
C ALA A 136 7.03 8.18 -22.66
N ARG A 137 6.91 9.21 -23.51
CA ARG A 137 5.81 10.18 -23.46
C ARG A 137 4.46 9.52 -23.67
N ARG A 138 4.32 8.64 -24.69
CA ARG A 138 3.05 7.95 -24.97
C ARG A 138 2.65 7.02 -23.81
N ALA A 139 3.60 6.29 -23.24
CA ALA A 139 3.35 5.46 -22.06
C ALA A 139 2.85 6.28 -20.86
N MET A 140 3.51 7.40 -20.57
CA MET A 140 3.12 8.32 -19.49
C MET A 140 1.71 8.89 -19.73
N GLU A 141 1.42 9.36 -20.94
CA GLU A 141 0.10 9.90 -21.28
C GLU A 141 -1.02 8.84 -21.18
N ALA A 142 -0.70 7.57 -21.51
CA ALA A 142 -1.64 6.47 -21.32
C ALA A 142 -1.89 6.21 -19.82
N MET A 143 -0.83 6.08 -19.02
CA MET A 143 -0.92 5.90 -17.57
C MET A 143 -1.78 6.98 -16.90
N LEU A 144 -1.62 8.25 -17.29
CA LEU A 144 -2.38 9.38 -16.71
C LEU A 144 -3.90 9.29 -16.94
N ARG A 145 -4.35 8.46 -17.86
CA ARG A 145 -5.78 8.21 -18.13
C ARG A 145 -6.32 6.96 -17.46
N MET A 146 -5.45 6.15 -16.82
CA MET A 146 -5.83 4.90 -16.18
C MET A 146 -6.24 5.12 -14.71
N GLY A 147 -7.09 4.23 -14.21
CA GLY A 147 -7.21 3.95 -12.78
C GLY A 147 -6.23 2.83 -12.41
N LYS A 148 -6.70 1.58 -12.44
CA LYS A 148 -5.82 0.41 -12.40
C LYS A 148 -4.91 0.39 -13.64
N ILE A 149 -3.64 0.12 -13.45
CA ILE A 149 -2.69 0.04 -14.56
C ILE A 149 -2.94 -1.22 -15.39
N ASP A 150 -3.07 -1.04 -16.71
CA ASP A 150 -3.16 -2.09 -17.73
C ASP A 150 -1.87 -2.12 -18.54
N VAL A 151 -1.06 -3.15 -18.33
CA VAL A 151 0.25 -3.31 -18.99
C VAL A 151 0.10 -3.42 -20.51
N ALA A 152 -0.90 -4.17 -20.98
CA ALA A 152 -1.08 -4.34 -22.42
C ALA A 152 -1.50 -3.04 -23.10
N GLU A 153 -2.29 -2.20 -22.44
CA GLU A 153 -2.65 -0.88 -22.96
C GLU A 153 -1.47 0.08 -22.95
N LEU A 154 -0.62 0.05 -21.91
CA LEU A 154 0.63 0.82 -21.87
C LEU A 154 1.55 0.47 -23.05
N GLU A 155 1.75 -0.83 -23.33
CA GLU A 155 2.57 -1.30 -24.43
C GLU A 155 2.02 -0.87 -25.78
N ARG A 156 0.71 -1.05 -26.00
CA ARG A 156 0.05 -0.57 -27.23
C ARG A 156 0.23 0.93 -27.44
N ALA A 157 0.07 1.71 -26.38
CA ALA A 157 0.26 3.16 -26.46
C ALA A 157 1.71 3.54 -26.76
N ALA A 158 2.67 2.91 -26.10
CA ALA A 158 4.10 3.15 -26.33
C ALA A 158 4.50 2.83 -27.77
N ASP A 159 3.94 1.75 -28.35
CA ASP A 159 4.28 1.26 -29.70
C ASP A 159 3.46 1.94 -30.82
N ALA A 160 2.48 2.76 -30.49
CA ALA A 160 1.70 3.48 -31.49
C ALA A 160 2.59 4.41 -32.33
N ALA A 161 2.46 4.29 -33.67
CA ALA A 161 3.24 5.09 -34.61
C ALA A 161 2.68 6.52 -34.73
#